data_50985d67666507442d74b8b4d5a705e7
#
_entry.id   50985d67666507442d74b8b4d5a705e7
#
_cell.length_a   1.000
_cell.length_b   1.000
_cell.length_c   1.000
_cell.angle_alpha   90.00
_cell.angle_beta   90.00
_cell.angle_gamma   90.00
#
_symmetry.space_group_name_H-M   'P 1'
#
loop_
_entity.id
_entity.type
_entity.pdbx_description
1 polymer ?
#
loop_
_entity_poly.entity_id
_entity_poly.type
_entity_poly.pdbx_seq_one_letter_code
_entity_poly.pdbx_strand_id
1 'polypeptide(L)'
;MKEKKRLLILTSTFPRWEDDEDPPFVFELCDRLKTEYHIHVLAPHSPGARKEEDIAGIHVKRFRYFFAPFETLAYHGGILAKLKKNPFQYGLLPFFFMGELYALIKMLRHHRFHLIHAHWLIPQGLVAVLACYWTGSKIPLLCTSHGGDLFGLQGIIMNRIKRWVIIKSQALTVVSRNMIEAVERLGAPHKKSCVIPMGVDLKTRFVPSETMRINDNLLFVGRLVEKKGLHYLIHAMPAILKKHPQTTLRIVGVGPEKNNLKRVCEKLGINGNVRFLGAVKNELLPALYQTSGVLVFPSVIADDGDREGFGLVLVEALGCECPAIVTDLPAMQDIIEDGKTGLVVPQKNIRKLAEKVILLLDDQKLRASLGREGRRYVLRNFDWMIIAEKYRKLIESIACQPSTS
;
A
#
# COMPACT_ATOMS: atom_id res chain seq x y z
N MET A 1 36.12 -7.46 5.61
CA MET A 1 34.69 -7.15 5.47
C MET A 1 34.14 -7.96 4.28
N LYS A 2 33.05 -8.71 4.44
CA LYS A 2 32.41 -9.38 3.28
C LYS A 2 31.86 -8.31 2.34
N GLU A 3 32.12 -8.45 1.05
CA GLU A 3 31.55 -7.54 0.05
C GLU A 3 30.02 -7.59 0.12
N LYS A 4 29.37 -6.40 0.19
CA LYS A 4 27.92 -6.34 0.24
C LYS A 4 27.31 -6.85 -1.05
N LYS A 5 26.32 -7.72 -0.96
CA LYS A 5 25.56 -8.20 -2.13
C LYS A 5 24.81 -7.05 -2.80
N ARG A 6 24.74 -7.08 -4.14
CA ARG A 6 24.02 -6.07 -4.94
C ARG A 6 22.60 -6.56 -5.21
N LEU A 7 21.61 -5.78 -4.77
CA LEU A 7 20.19 -6.01 -5.02
C LEU A 7 19.70 -5.05 -6.10
N LEU A 8 18.90 -5.56 -7.04
CA LEU A 8 18.20 -4.75 -8.02
C LEU A 8 16.70 -4.73 -7.70
N ILE A 9 16.19 -3.57 -7.39
CA ILE A 9 14.76 -3.35 -7.07
C ILE A 9 14.06 -2.80 -8.30
N LEU A 10 12.98 -3.47 -8.74
CA LEU A 10 12.11 -3.01 -9.82
C LEU A 10 10.81 -2.52 -9.22
N THR A 11 10.40 -1.31 -9.55
CA THR A 11 9.21 -0.70 -8.96
C THR A 11 8.56 0.32 -9.89
N SER A 12 7.23 0.48 -9.79
CA SER A 12 6.49 1.53 -10.49
C SER A 12 6.33 2.82 -9.66
N THR A 13 6.83 2.83 -8.41
CA THR A 13 6.82 4.00 -7.53
C THR A 13 8.10 4.07 -6.71
N PHE A 14 8.74 5.23 -6.72
CA PHE A 14 9.91 5.55 -5.90
C PHE A 14 10.00 7.07 -5.80
N PRO A 15 10.45 7.68 -4.69
CA PRO A 15 10.52 9.13 -4.56
C PRO A 15 11.20 9.78 -5.77
N ARG A 16 10.55 10.81 -6.35
CA ARG A 16 11.05 11.55 -7.52
C ARG A 16 11.94 12.72 -7.12
N TRP A 17 11.69 13.23 -5.91
CA TRP A 17 12.39 14.33 -5.25
C TRP A 17 12.15 14.27 -3.76
N GLU A 18 12.79 15.14 -3.01
CA GLU A 18 12.52 15.35 -1.59
C GLU A 18 11.08 15.83 -1.40
N ASP A 19 10.38 15.34 -0.37
CA ASP A 19 8.96 15.61 -0.09
C ASP A 19 7.97 15.11 -1.17
N ASP A 20 8.29 14.06 -1.89
CA ASP A 20 7.33 13.46 -2.83
C ASP A 20 6.08 12.93 -2.11
N GLU A 21 4.89 13.31 -2.61
CA GLU A 21 3.60 12.96 -1.99
C GLU A 21 3.21 11.48 -2.19
N ASP A 22 3.85 10.77 -3.13
CA ASP A 22 3.57 9.35 -3.35
C ASP A 22 4.10 8.50 -2.17
N PRO A 23 3.35 7.48 -1.71
CA PRO A 23 3.73 6.66 -0.55
C PRO A 23 5.10 6.00 -0.72
N PRO A 24 6.08 6.27 0.18
CA PRO A 24 7.47 5.87 0.01
C PRO A 24 7.78 4.43 0.47
N PHE A 25 6.81 3.50 0.53
CA PHE A 25 6.99 2.20 1.18
C PHE A 25 8.10 1.33 0.54
N VAL A 26 8.36 1.45 -0.78
CA VAL A 26 9.48 0.75 -1.43
C VAL A 26 10.81 1.38 -1.03
N PHE A 27 10.87 2.71 -1.01
CA PHE A 27 12.04 3.46 -0.51
C PHE A 27 12.33 3.11 0.94
N GLU A 28 11.32 3.11 1.79
CA GLU A 28 11.42 2.79 3.21
C GLU A 28 12.00 1.38 3.46
N LEU A 29 11.62 0.40 2.64
CA LEU A 29 12.24 -0.93 2.68
C LEU A 29 13.69 -0.88 2.24
N CYS A 30 13.99 -0.21 1.12
CA CYS A 30 15.34 -0.07 0.60
C CYS A 30 16.27 0.62 1.60
N ASP A 31 15.79 1.68 2.26
CA ASP A 31 16.53 2.45 3.25
C ASP A 31 16.99 1.60 4.43
N ARG A 32 16.16 0.65 4.86
CA ARG A 32 16.50 -0.28 5.95
C ARG A 32 17.39 -1.44 5.52
N LEU A 33 17.38 -1.79 4.24
CA LEU A 33 18.22 -2.85 3.70
C LEU A 33 19.61 -2.35 3.23
N LYS A 34 19.79 -1.04 2.98
CA LYS A 34 21.05 -0.47 2.45
C LYS A 34 22.25 -0.65 3.37
N THR A 35 22.02 -0.86 4.67
CA THR A 35 23.12 -1.13 5.63
C THR A 35 23.86 -2.41 5.31
N GLU A 36 23.21 -3.40 4.69
CA GLU A 36 23.75 -4.74 4.41
C GLU A 36 23.92 -5.03 2.91
N TYR A 37 23.17 -4.30 2.07
CA TYR A 37 23.17 -4.51 0.62
C TYR A 37 23.50 -3.22 -0.13
N HIS A 38 24.14 -3.36 -1.29
CA HIS A 38 24.21 -2.29 -2.29
C HIS A 38 22.93 -2.33 -3.12
N ILE A 39 22.09 -1.32 -2.96
CA ILE A 39 20.76 -1.29 -3.57
C ILE A 39 20.77 -0.40 -4.82
N HIS A 40 20.34 -0.98 -5.93
CA HIS A 40 20.05 -0.30 -7.17
C HIS A 40 18.54 -0.37 -7.42
N VAL A 41 17.95 0.74 -7.81
CA VAL A 41 16.51 0.83 -8.10
C VAL A 41 16.32 1.18 -9.57
N LEU A 42 15.45 0.46 -10.25
CA LEU A 42 14.92 0.82 -11.56
C LEU A 42 13.46 1.21 -11.40
N ALA A 43 13.16 2.48 -11.62
CA ALA A 43 11.83 3.06 -11.52
C ALA A 43 11.46 3.82 -12.80
N PRO A 44 10.19 4.11 -13.08
CA PRO A 44 9.80 4.91 -14.24
C PRO A 44 10.21 6.38 -14.06
N HIS A 45 10.55 7.02 -15.17
CA HIS A 45 10.75 8.46 -15.20
C HIS A 45 9.41 9.20 -15.08
N SER A 46 9.47 10.42 -14.57
CA SER A 46 8.36 11.36 -14.50
C SER A 46 8.86 12.76 -14.82
N PRO A 47 8.05 13.64 -15.40
CA PRO A 47 8.46 15.03 -15.66
C PRO A 47 9.03 15.68 -14.40
N GLY A 48 10.21 16.33 -14.50
CA GLY A 48 10.91 16.96 -13.40
C GLY A 48 11.86 16.04 -12.60
N ALA A 49 11.75 14.74 -12.71
CA ALA A 49 12.64 13.81 -12.02
C ALA A 49 14.00 13.67 -12.73
N ARG A 50 15.08 13.45 -11.98
CA ARG A 50 16.38 13.10 -12.57
C ARG A 50 16.37 11.68 -13.13
N LYS A 51 17.11 11.47 -14.24
CA LYS A 51 17.20 10.13 -14.87
C LYS A 51 18.02 9.14 -14.04
N GLU A 52 19.02 9.66 -13.32
CA GLU A 52 19.92 8.88 -12.47
C GLU A 52 20.36 9.77 -11.30
N GLU A 53 20.31 9.24 -10.10
CA GLU A 53 20.68 9.95 -8.88
C GLU A 53 20.87 8.98 -7.72
N ASP A 54 21.53 9.46 -6.67
CA ASP A 54 21.63 8.74 -5.40
C ASP A 54 20.69 9.41 -4.37
N ILE A 55 19.73 8.64 -3.87
CA ILE A 55 18.81 9.06 -2.82
C ILE A 55 19.14 8.31 -1.54
N ALA A 56 19.59 9.01 -0.51
CA ALA A 56 19.96 8.43 0.77
C ALA A 56 20.93 7.24 0.69
N GLY A 57 21.84 7.23 -0.29
CA GLY A 57 22.81 6.14 -0.54
C GLY A 57 22.23 4.95 -1.32
N ILE A 58 21.09 5.14 -1.96
CA ILE A 58 20.45 4.19 -2.87
C ILE A 58 20.59 4.72 -4.29
N HIS A 59 21.20 3.92 -5.18
CA HIS A 59 21.38 4.29 -6.58
C HIS A 59 20.08 4.10 -7.37
N VAL A 60 19.48 5.20 -7.84
CA VAL A 60 18.17 5.19 -8.53
C VAL A 60 18.38 5.55 -10.00
N LYS A 61 17.94 4.65 -10.87
CA LYS A 61 17.88 4.85 -12.31
C LYS A 61 16.43 4.87 -12.76
N ARG A 62 16.05 5.91 -13.57
CA ARG A 62 14.70 6.03 -14.10
C ARG A 62 14.68 5.74 -15.59
N PHE A 63 13.89 4.74 -15.98
CA PHE A 63 13.73 4.40 -17.39
C PHE A 63 12.75 5.35 -18.08
N ARG A 64 13.12 5.78 -19.27
CA ARG A 64 12.26 6.55 -20.16
C ARG A 64 11.37 5.60 -20.93
N TYR A 65 10.11 6.00 -21.12
CA TYR A 65 9.16 5.19 -21.88
C TYR A 65 8.38 5.99 -22.91
N PHE A 66 8.50 7.32 -22.92
CA PHE A 66 7.93 8.18 -23.93
C PHE A 66 8.62 9.56 -23.93
N PHE A 67 8.03 10.56 -24.63
CA PHE A 67 8.45 11.95 -24.51
C PHE A 67 8.17 12.46 -23.09
N ALA A 68 9.10 13.22 -22.51
CA ALA A 68 9.07 13.60 -21.09
C ALA A 68 7.72 14.18 -20.60
N PRO A 69 7.06 15.12 -21.30
CA PRO A 69 5.79 15.68 -20.83
C PRO A 69 4.64 14.64 -20.75
N PHE A 70 4.75 13.54 -21.49
CA PHE A 70 3.72 12.50 -21.58
C PHE A 70 4.03 11.26 -20.72
N GLU A 71 5.12 11.26 -19.97
CA GLU A 71 5.46 10.17 -19.03
C GLU A 71 4.63 10.27 -17.75
N THR A 72 3.33 10.12 -17.88
CA THR A 72 2.34 10.35 -16.84
C THR A 72 1.67 9.08 -16.32
N LEU A 73 2.07 7.89 -16.81
CA LEU A 73 1.39 6.62 -16.51
C LEU A 73 1.63 6.14 -15.07
N ALA A 74 2.82 6.31 -14.52
CA ALA A 74 3.16 5.96 -13.14
C ALA A 74 2.87 7.11 -12.15
N TYR A 75 3.06 6.86 -10.86
CA TYR A 75 2.84 7.81 -9.75
C TYR A 75 1.39 8.30 -9.57
N HIS A 76 1.13 9.17 -8.58
CA HIS A 76 -0.17 9.80 -8.32
C HIS A 76 -1.37 8.81 -8.33
N GLY A 77 -1.25 7.73 -7.55
CA GLY A 77 -2.31 6.73 -7.42
C GLY A 77 -2.11 5.46 -8.27
N GLY A 78 -1.05 5.40 -9.09
CA GLY A 78 -0.63 4.20 -9.81
C GLY A 78 -1.28 4.00 -11.17
N ILE A 79 -0.70 3.07 -11.93
CA ILE A 79 -1.03 2.79 -13.34
C ILE A 79 -2.52 2.48 -13.52
N LEU A 80 -3.07 1.54 -12.75
CA LEU A 80 -4.47 1.08 -12.91
C LEU A 80 -5.49 2.20 -12.70
N ALA A 81 -5.26 3.06 -11.71
CA ALA A 81 -6.16 4.18 -11.44
C ALA A 81 -6.18 5.19 -12.59
N LYS A 82 -5.03 5.43 -13.23
CA LYS A 82 -4.91 6.32 -14.37
C LYS A 82 -5.55 5.75 -15.63
N LEU A 83 -5.36 4.47 -15.89
CA LEU A 83 -6.00 3.79 -17.03
C LEU A 83 -7.53 3.82 -16.91
N LYS A 84 -8.09 3.60 -15.70
CA LYS A 84 -9.54 3.73 -15.46
C LYS A 84 -10.05 5.17 -15.69
N LYS A 85 -9.23 6.19 -15.36
CA LYS A 85 -9.60 7.60 -15.50
C LYS A 85 -9.49 8.09 -16.96
N ASN A 86 -8.48 7.64 -17.70
CA ASN A 86 -8.20 8.07 -19.06
C ASN A 86 -7.78 6.88 -19.94
N PRO A 87 -8.71 6.32 -20.74
CA PRO A 87 -8.44 5.18 -21.61
C PRO A 87 -7.35 5.43 -22.67
N PHE A 88 -7.10 6.67 -23.10
CA PHE A 88 -5.99 6.98 -24.02
C PHE A 88 -4.62 6.60 -23.46
N GLN A 89 -4.48 6.54 -22.13
CA GLN A 89 -3.23 6.11 -21.51
C GLN A 89 -2.90 4.62 -21.72
N TYR A 90 -3.86 3.79 -22.17
CA TYR A 90 -3.55 2.42 -22.61
C TYR A 90 -2.51 2.39 -23.73
N GLY A 91 -2.48 3.40 -24.59
CA GLY A 91 -1.46 3.53 -25.64
C GLY A 91 -0.03 3.69 -25.11
N LEU A 92 0.16 4.13 -23.86
CA LEU A 92 1.48 4.23 -23.24
C LEU A 92 1.98 2.91 -22.65
N LEU A 93 1.12 1.93 -22.42
CA LEU A 93 1.50 0.65 -21.78
C LEU A 93 2.60 -0.11 -22.56
N PRO A 94 2.53 -0.28 -23.89
CA PRO A 94 3.58 -0.96 -24.63
C PRO A 94 4.93 -0.27 -24.48
N PHE A 95 4.94 1.07 -24.55
CA PHE A 95 6.17 1.86 -24.41
C PHE A 95 6.72 1.77 -22.98
N PHE A 96 5.86 1.82 -21.97
CA PHE A 96 6.25 1.64 -20.58
C PHE A 96 6.94 0.28 -20.38
N PHE A 97 6.30 -0.78 -20.86
CA PHE A 97 6.82 -2.13 -20.76
C PHE A 97 8.16 -2.29 -21.51
N MET A 98 8.25 -1.80 -22.75
CA MET A 98 9.49 -1.86 -23.54
C MET A 98 10.60 -1.00 -22.94
N GLY A 99 10.29 0.18 -22.42
CA GLY A 99 11.26 1.06 -21.76
C GLY A 99 11.86 0.42 -20.52
N GLU A 100 11.03 -0.18 -19.66
CA GLU A 100 11.48 -0.91 -18.48
C GLU A 100 12.33 -2.12 -18.86
N LEU A 101 11.86 -2.93 -19.81
CA LEU A 101 12.55 -4.12 -20.29
C LEU A 101 13.93 -3.80 -20.89
N TYR A 102 14.00 -2.78 -21.76
CA TYR A 102 15.26 -2.33 -22.35
C TYR A 102 16.26 -1.86 -21.29
N ALA A 103 15.79 -1.02 -20.35
CA ALA A 103 16.63 -0.51 -19.28
C ALA A 103 17.15 -1.64 -18.37
N LEU A 104 16.27 -2.60 -18.04
CA LEU A 104 16.63 -3.76 -17.24
C LEU A 104 17.66 -4.64 -17.95
N ILE A 105 17.47 -5.00 -19.22
CA ILE A 105 18.42 -5.78 -20.02
C ILE A 105 19.79 -5.08 -20.03
N LYS A 106 19.81 -3.76 -20.24
CA LYS A 106 21.05 -2.98 -20.21
C LYS A 106 21.74 -3.08 -18.85
N MET A 107 20.99 -2.97 -17.74
CA MET A 107 21.58 -3.10 -16.39
C MET A 107 22.14 -4.51 -16.14
N LEU A 108 21.41 -5.55 -16.53
CA LEU A 108 21.85 -6.96 -16.34
C LEU A 108 23.11 -7.30 -17.17
N ARG A 109 23.33 -6.65 -18.31
CA ARG A 109 24.53 -6.84 -19.13
C ARG A 109 25.76 -6.13 -18.59
N HIS A 110 25.57 -4.99 -17.87
CA HIS A 110 26.70 -4.17 -17.42
C HIS A 110 27.03 -4.36 -15.93
N HIS A 111 26.10 -4.90 -15.15
CA HIS A 111 26.26 -5.06 -13.71
C HIS A 111 25.90 -6.47 -13.26
N ARG A 112 26.65 -6.99 -12.29
CA ARG A 112 26.31 -8.27 -11.62
C ARG A 112 25.45 -7.99 -10.42
N PHE A 113 24.24 -8.54 -10.40
CA PHE A 113 23.33 -8.53 -9.28
C PHE A 113 23.19 -9.91 -8.64
N HIS A 114 22.91 -9.96 -7.35
CA HIS A 114 22.75 -11.19 -6.59
C HIS A 114 21.28 -11.58 -6.43
N LEU A 115 20.36 -10.61 -6.58
CA LEU A 115 18.94 -10.82 -6.54
C LEU A 115 18.22 -9.67 -7.25
N ILE A 116 17.13 -10.01 -7.95
CA ILE A 116 16.14 -9.04 -8.45
C ILE A 116 14.94 -9.11 -7.51
N HIS A 117 14.51 -7.98 -6.97
CA HIS A 117 13.28 -7.85 -6.21
C HIS A 117 12.29 -6.99 -6.98
N ALA A 118 11.26 -7.61 -7.54
CA ALA A 118 10.22 -6.93 -8.30
C ALA A 118 8.99 -6.65 -7.41
N HIS A 119 8.64 -5.38 -7.27
CA HIS A 119 7.40 -4.97 -6.65
C HIS A 119 6.29 -4.95 -7.70
N TRP A 120 5.24 -5.72 -7.48
CA TRP A 120 4.14 -6.14 -8.36
C TRP A 120 4.51 -7.27 -9.34
N LEU A 121 3.59 -8.21 -9.50
CA LEU A 121 3.71 -9.30 -10.48
C LEU A 121 3.69 -8.76 -11.93
N ILE A 122 2.88 -7.72 -12.15
CA ILE A 122 2.72 -7.04 -13.45
C ILE A 122 2.73 -5.52 -13.19
N PRO A 123 3.59 -4.74 -13.89
CA PRO A 123 4.50 -5.16 -14.96
C PRO A 123 5.87 -5.71 -14.50
N GLN A 124 6.41 -5.33 -13.31
CA GLN A 124 7.79 -5.52 -12.91
C GLN A 124 8.23 -6.98 -12.88
N GLY A 125 7.44 -7.87 -12.27
CA GLY A 125 7.73 -9.31 -12.24
C GLY A 125 7.78 -9.92 -13.63
N LEU A 126 6.83 -9.55 -14.50
CA LEU A 126 6.81 -10.00 -15.89
C LEU A 126 8.05 -9.52 -16.66
N VAL A 127 8.40 -8.24 -16.53
CA VAL A 127 9.61 -7.65 -17.15
C VAL A 127 10.88 -8.35 -16.64
N ALA A 128 10.98 -8.63 -15.34
CA ALA A 128 12.12 -9.34 -14.77
C ALA A 128 12.28 -10.74 -15.37
N VAL A 129 11.21 -11.52 -15.47
CA VAL A 129 11.23 -12.86 -16.06
C VAL A 129 11.68 -12.82 -17.52
N LEU A 130 11.13 -11.89 -18.32
CA LEU A 130 11.50 -11.73 -19.73
C LEU A 130 12.95 -11.28 -19.91
N ALA A 131 13.43 -10.32 -19.11
CA ALA A 131 14.80 -9.83 -19.16
C ALA A 131 15.80 -10.92 -18.80
N CYS A 132 15.54 -11.73 -17.76
CA CYS A 132 16.36 -12.87 -17.41
C CYS A 132 16.39 -13.91 -18.54
N TYR A 133 15.26 -14.20 -19.15
CA TYR A 133 15.19 -15.11 -20.30
C TYR A 133 16.04 -14.62 -21.48
N TRP A 134 15.95 -13.35 -21.89
CA TRP A 134 16.70 -12.79 -23.01
C TRP A 134 18.19 -12.61 -22.76
N THR A 135 18.58 -12.40 -21.51
CA THR A 135 20.01 -12.25 -21.15
C THR A 135 20.67 -13.57 -20.75
N GLY A 136 19.91 -14.66 -20.64
CA GLY A 136 20.40 -15.93 -20.09
C GLY A 136 20.75 -15.84 -18.60
N SER A 137 20.27 -14.80 -17.90
CA SER A 137 20.62 -14.55 -16.52
C SER A 137 19.90 -15.53 -15.58
N LYS A 138 20.68 -16.15 -14.67
CA LYS A 138 20.16 -17.04 -13.61
C LYS A 138 20.01 -16.32 -12.26
N ILE A 139 19.93 -14.98 -12.25
CA ILE A 139 19.75 -14.20 -11.03
C ILE A 139 18.41 -14.55 -10.39
N PRO A 140 18.39 -14.91 -9.09
CA PRO A 140 17.15 -15.22 -8.41
C PRO A 140 16.19 -14.02 -8.38
N LEU A 141 14.89 -14.31 -8.58
CA LEU A 141 13.80 -13.33 -8.60
C LEU A 141 12.92 -13.49 -7.37
N LEU A 142 12.81 -12.42 -6.58
CA LEU A 142 11.80 -12.24 -5.54
C LEU A 142 10.72 -11.31 -6.09
N CYS A 143 9.45 -11.70 -6.03
CA CYS A 143 8.33 -10.82 -6.32
C CYS A 143 7.58 -10.46 -5.05
N THR A 144 7.09 -9.21 -4.96
CA THR A 144 6.15 -8.77 -3.92
C THR A 144 4.87 -8.27 -4.57
N SER A 145 3.73 -8.88 -4.27
CA SER A 145 2.42 -8.37 -4.67
C SER A 145 1.84 -7.47 -3.58
N HIS A 146 1.36 -6.28 -3.99
CA HIS A 146 0.74 -5.29 -3.11
C HIS A 146 -0.79 -5.27 -3.21
N GLY A 147 -1.41 -6.23 -3.89
CA GLY A 147 -2.85 -6.40 -4.02
C GLY A 147 -3.44 -5.83 -5.30
N GLY A 148 -3.02 -4.65 -5.75
CA GLY A 148 -3.53 -4.04 -6.97
C GLY A 148 -3.30 -4.88 -8.23
N ASP A 149 -2.15 -5.51 -8.33
CA ASP A 149 -1.79 -6.43 -9.41
C ASP A 149 -2.51 -7.79 -9.31
N LEU A 150 -2.78 -8.25 -8.10
CA LEU A 150 -3.43 -9.54 -7.87
C LEU A 150 -4.96 -9.45 -8.02
N PHE A 151 -5.59 -8.41 -7.47
CA PHE A 151 -7.05 -8.24 -7.44
C PHE A 151 -7.57 -7.32 -8.55
N GLY A 152 -6.81 -6.32 -8.97
CA GLY A 152 -7.24 -5.32 -9.95
C GLY A 152 -7.04 -5.73 -11.42
N LEU A 153 -6.15 -6.70 -11.69
CA LEU A 153 -5.91 -7.26 -13.03
C LEU A 153 -6.54 -8.65 -13.11
N GLN A 154 -7.73 -8.74 -13.70
CA GLN A 154 -8.48 -9.98 -13.79
C GLN A 154 -8.59 -10.48 -15.25
N GLY A 155 -9.06 -11.73 -15.40
CA GLY A 155 -9.24 -12.39 -16.69
C GLY A 155 -8.23 -13.50 -16.95
N ILE A 156 -8.58 -14.40 -17.84
CA ILE A 156 -7.84 -15.65 -18.12
C ILE A 156 -6.39 -15.38 -18.49
N ILE A 157 -6.15 -14.41 -19.38
CA ILE A 157 -4.80 -14.07 -19.85
C ILE A 157 -3.96 -13.50 -18.71
N MET A 158 -4.49 -12.53 -17.95
CA MET A 158 -3.80 -11.93 -16.83
C MET A 158 -3.48 -12.95 -15.74
N ASN A 159 -4.40 -13.85 -15.44
CA ASN A 159 -4.19 -14.92 -14.46
C ASN A 159 -3.12 -15.92 -14.90
N ARG A 160 -3.06 -16.26 -16.20
CA ARG A 160 -1.98 -17.10 -16.76
C ARG A 160 -0.62 -16.40 -16.66
N ILE A 161 -0.54 -15.10 -16.95
CA ILE A 161 0.69 -14.32 -16.84
C ILE A 161 1.14 -14.27 -15.38
N LYS A 162 0.25 -13.91 -14.44
CA LYS A 162 0.56 -13.89 -13.00
C LYS A 162 1.08 -15.25 -12.52
N ARG A 163 0.37 -16.33 -12.87
CA ARG A 163 0.81 -17.69 -12.54
C ARG A 163 2.20 -18.00 -13.10
N TRP A 164 2.47 -17.63 -14.34
CA TRP A 164 3.76 -17.86 -14.98
C TRP A 164 4.89 -17.10 -14.26
N VAL A 165 4.68 -15.82 -13.92
CA VAL A 165 5.63 -15.02 -13.15
C VAL A 165 5.92 -15.66 -11.79
N ILE A 166 4.89 -16.11 -11.05
CA ILE A 166 5.04 -16.75 -9.75
C ILE A 166 5.86 -18.05 -9.88
N ILE A 167 5.59 -18.88 -10.90
CA ILE A 167 6.32 -20.13 -11.13
C ILE A 167 7.80 -19.84 -11.40
N LYS A 168 8.10 -18.79 -12.16
CA LYS A 168 9.48 -18.40 -12.51
C LYS A 168 10.22 -17.68 -11.39
N SER A 169 9.52 -17.16 -10.39
CA SER A 169 10.13 -16.56 -9.21
C SER A 169 10.64 -17.61 -8.23
N GLN A 170 11.74 -17.33 -7.52
CA GLN A 170 12.23 -18.16 -6.42
C GLN A 170 11.32 -18.03 -5.20
N ALA A 171 10.82 -16.82 -4.94
CA ALA A 171 9.85 -16.57 -3.89
C ALA A 171 8.85 -15.48 -4.28
N LEU A 172 7.68 -15.54 -3.68
CA LEU A 172 6.65 -14.50 -3.72
C LEU A 172 6.33 -14.05 -2.31
N THR A 173 6.33 -12.74 -2.08
CA THR A 173 5.72 -12.18 -0.87
C THR A 173 4.40 -11.52 -1.21
N VAL A 174 3.46 -11.64 -0.29
CA VAL A 174 2.17 -10.95 -0.33
C VAL A 174 1.96 -10.19 0.96
N VAL A 175 1.18 -9.12 0.93
CA VAL A 175 1.08 -8.20 2.07
C VAL A 175 0.01 -8.59 3.09
N SER A 176 -0.84 -9.60 2.79
CA SER A 176 -1.85 -10.12 3.73
C SER A 176 -2.13 -11.61 3.50
N ARG A 177 -2.68 -12.29 4.52
CA ARG A 177 -3.01 -13.72 4.46
C ARG A 177 -4.03 -14.03 3.38
N ASN A 178 -5.05 -13.20 3.23
CA ASN A 178 -6.05 -13.34 2.17
C ASN A 178 -5.47 -13.38 0.75
N MET A 179 -4.31 -12.78 0.54
CA MET A 179 -3.64 -12.81 -0.76
C MET A 179 -3.00 -14.17 -1.05
N ILE A 180 -2.62 -14.96 -0.04
CA ILE A 180 -2.14 -16.33 -0.22
C ILE A 180 -3.24 -17.17 -0.90
N GLU A 181 -4.47 -17.10 -0.39
CA GLU A 181 -5.61 -17.82 -1.00
C GLU A 181 -5.84 -17.40 -2.46
N ALA A 182 -5.65 -16.10 -2.77
CA ALA A 182 -5.77 -15.62 -4.15
C ALA A 182 -4.67 -16.19 -5.04
N VAL A 183 -3.44 -16.34 -4.54
CA VAL A 183 -2.32 -16.98 -5.24
C VAL A 183 -2.59 -18.48 -5.47
N GLU A 184 -3.13 -19.18 -4.49
CA GLU A 184 -3.52 -20.60 -4.61
C GLU A 184 -4.59 -20.81 -5.67
N ARG A 185 -5.59 -19.93 -5.75
CA ARG A 185 -6.63 -19.97 -6.79
C ARG A 185 -6.08 -19.76 -8.22
N LEU A 186 -4.90 -19.14 -8.37
CA LEU A 186 -4.20 -19.08 -9.65
C LEU A 186 -3.54 -20.43 -10.01
N GLY A 187 -3.55 -21.44 -9.13
CA GLY A 187 -2.83 -22.70 -9.31
C GLY A 187 -1.31 -22.55 -9.24
N ALA A 188 -0.82 -21.56 -8.50
CA ALA A 188 0.60 -21.34 -8.26
C ALA A 188 1.10 -22.14 -7.05
N PRO A 189 2.40 -22.57 -7.01
CA PRO A 189 2.93 -23.38 -5.91
C PRO A 189 2.92 -22.61 -4.58
N HIS A 190 2.19 -23.07 -3.59
CA HIS A 190 2.10 -22.44 -2.25
C HIS A 190 3.47 -22.34 -1.55
N LYS A 191 4.33 -23.34 -1.71
CA LYS A 191 5.64 -23.41 -1.05
C LYS A 191 6.58 -22.24 -1.35
N LYS A 192 6.31 -21.47 -2.40
CA LYS A 192 7.10 -20.28 -2.77
C LYS A 192 6.55 -18.98 -2.22
N SER A 193 5.38 -18.99 -1.56
CA SER A 193 4.67 -17.78 -1.15
C SER A 193 4.70 -17.60 0.36
N CYS A 194 4.98 -16.39 0.83
CA CYS A 194 4.91 -16.05 2.25
C CYS A 194 4.30 -14.66 2.47
N VAL A 195 3.74 -14.45 3.65
CA VAL A 195 3.17 -13.16 4.04
C VAL A 195 4.24 -12.31 4.70
N ILE A 196 4.62 -11.23 4.03
CA ILE A 196 5.42 -10.15 4.61
C ILE A 196 4.68 -8.85 4.35
N PRO A 197 3.99 -8.28 5.35
CA PRO A 197 3.27 -7.02 5.24
C PRO A 197 4.20 -5.85 4.90
N MET A 198 3.60 -4.70 4.58
CA MET A 198 4.35 -3.46 4.55
C MET A 198 4.61 -2.96 5.98
N GLY A 199 5.78 -2.36 6.20
CA GLY A 199 6.14 -1.77 7.48
C GLY A 199 5.62 -0.34 7.63
N VAL A 200 5.62 0.12 8.87
CA VAL A 200 5.36 1.51 9.26
C VAL A 200 6.41 1.91 10.31
N ASP A 201 6.86 3.15 10.30
CA ASP A 201 7.74 3.68 11.35
C ASP A 201 6.90 3.98 12.62
N LEU A 202 6.85 2.98 13.49
CA LEU A 202 6.07 3.02 14.73
C LEU A 202 6.88 3.46 15.94
N LYS A 203 8.19 3.72 15.77
CA LYS A 203 9.08 4.11 16.86
C LYS A 203 9.39 5.59 16.87
N THR A 204 9.41 6.24 15.70
CA THR A 204 9.79 7.66 15.60
C THR A 204 8.70 8.52 15.01
N ARG A 205 7.92 8.00 14.04
CA ARG A 205 6.97 8.81 13.28
C ARG A 205 5.52 8.63 13.74
N PHE A 206 4.99 7.41 13.69
CA PHE A 206 3.62 7.12 14.11
C PHE A 206 3.60 6.67 15.56
N VAL A 207 3.75 7.65 16.47
CA VAL A 207 3.81 7.47 17.90
C VAL A 207 2.65 8.17 18.60
N PRO A 208 2.26 7.75 19.80
CA PRO A 208 1.31 8.50 20.62
C PRO A 208 1.83 9.90 20.91
N SER A 209 0.92 10.80 21.19
CA SER A 209 1.24 12.16 21.64
C SER A 209 0.50 12.45 22.94
N GLU A 210 1.07 13.32 23.77
CA GLU A 210 0.39 13.88 24.94
C GLU A 210 -0.71 14.89 24.55
N THR A 211 -0.77 15.28 23.27
CA THR A 211 -1.81 16.17 22.77
C THR A 211 -3.18 15.55 23.00
N MET A 212 -4.06 16.33 23.61
CA MET A 212 -5.42 15.88 23.92
C MET A 212 -6.19 15.50 22.65
N ARG A 213 -6.71 14.28 22.61
CA ARG A 213 -7.60 13.83 21.53
C ARG A 213 -8.91 14.59 21.58
N ILE A 214 -9.35 15.03 20.39
CA ILE A 214 -10.69 15.58 20.25
C ILE A 214 -11.62 14.38 20.03
N ASN A 215 -12.29 13.97 21.09
CA ASN A 215 -13.06 12.73 21.13
C ASN A 215 -14.14 12.64 20.03
N ASP A 216 -14.76 13.76 19.68
CA ASP A 216 -15.83 13.83 18.68
C ASP A 216 -15.31 13.99 17.23
N ASN A 217 -14.00 13.87 17.01
CA ASN A 217 -13.42 13.89 15.67
C ASN A 217 -13.28 12.47 15.12
N LEU A 218 -14.07 12.15 14.12
CA LEU A 218 -13.88 10.99 13.27
C LEU A 218 -12.89 11.32 12.16
N LEU A 219 -12.05 10.35 11.80
CA LEU A 219 -11.07 10.49 10.74
C LEU A 219 -11.27 9.38 9.69
N PHE A 220 -11.21 9.76 8.44
CA PHE A 220 -11.04 8.86 7.31
C PHE A 220 -9.77 9.28 6.55
N VAL A 221 -8.91 8.30 6.22
CA VAL A 221 -7.70 8.52 5.42
C VAL A 221 -7.68 7.53 4.26
N GLY A 222 -7.61 8.02 3.04
CA GLY A 222 -7.52 7.15 1.87
C GLY A 222 -7.97 7.81 0.57
N ARG A 223 -7.72 7.15 -0.55
CA ARG A 223 -8.21 7.60 -1.85
C ARG A 223 -9.73 7.59 -1.87
N LEU A 224 -10.35 8.59 -2.48
CA LEU A 224 -11.81 8.67 -2.61
C LEU A 224 -12.27 7.86 -3.82
N VAL A 225 -12.29 6.52 -3.62
CA VAL A 225 -12.72 5.49 -4.59
C VAL A 225 -13.68 4.53 -3.91
N GLU A 226 -14.51 3.84 -4.68
CA GLU A 226 -15.57 2.96 -4.22
C GLU A 226 -15.12 1.98 -3.13
N LYS A 227 -14.04 1.22 -3.37
CA LYS A 227 -13.56 0.21 -2.43
C LYS A 227 -13.19 0.73 -1.04
N LYS A 228 -12.99 2.02 -0.87
CA LYS A 228 -12.71 2.63 0.44
C LYS A 228 -13.97 2.87 1.28
N GLY A 229 -15.15 2.73 0.69
CA GLY A 229 -16.43 2.67 1.39
C GLY A 229 -16.84 3.94 2.11
N LEU A 230 -16.19 5.10 1.84
CA LEU A 230 -16.50 6.37 2.52
C LEU A 230 -17.97 6.77 2.40
N HIS A 231 -18.62 6.37 1.31
CA HIS A 231 -20.05 6.56 1.11
C HIS A 231 -20.89 6.00 2.29
N TYR A 232 -20.55 4.80 2.79
CA TYR A 232 -21.26 4.18 3.91
C TYR A 232 -21.07 4.97 5.22
N LEU A 233 -19.88 5.52 5.45
CA LEU A 233 -19.64 6.36 6.62
C LEU A 233 -20.42 7.67 6.55
N ILE A 234 -20.46 8.32 5.39
CA ILE A 234 -21.24 9.55 5.19
C ILE A 234 -22.74 9.28 5.45
N HIS A 235 -23.27 8.14 4.99
CA HIS A 235 -24.67 7.76 5.26
C HIS A 235 -24.92 7.36 6.72
N ALA A 236 -23.90 6.98 7.48
CA ALA A 236 -24.00 6.71 8.90
C ALA A 236 -24.02 8.01 9.75
N MET A 237 -23.48 9.12 9.23
CA MET A 237 -23.37 10.40 9.96
C MET A 237 -24.69 10.93 10.53
N PRO A 238 -25.84 10.92 9.81
CA PRO A 238 -27.10 11.42 10.39
C PRO A 238 -27.50 10.72 11.69
N ALA A 239 -27.31 9.38 11.77
CA ALA A 239 -27.60 8.61 12.97
C ALA A 239 -26.61 8.93 14.11
N ILE A 240 -25.35 9.15 13.77
CA ILE A 240 -24.30 9.54 14.73
C ILE A 240 -24.60 10.94 15.26
N LEU A 241 -24.89 11.91 14.39
CA LEU A 241 -25.17 13.31 14.76
C LEU A 241 -26.43 13.48 15.58
N LYS A 242 -27.40 12.57 15.44
CA LYS A 242 -28.59 12.58 16.29
C LYS A 242 -28.24 12.37 17.77
N LYS A 243 -27.20 11.60 18.09
CA LYS A 243 -26.72 11.35 19.46
C LYS A 243 -25.58 12.28 19.86
N HIS A 244 -24.67 12.57 18.94
CA HIS A 244 -23.47 13.39 19.13
C HIS A 244 -23.45 14.55 18.11
N PRO A 245 -24.22 15.62 18.32
CA PRO A 245 -24.37 16.71 17.33
C PRO A 245 -23.08 17.45 17.00
N GLN A 246 -22.09 17.42 17.92
CA GLN A 246 -20.80 18.08 17.74
C GLN A 246 -19.77 17.23 16.96
N THR A 247 -20.12 15.98 16.63
CA THR A 247 -19.21 15.08 15.89
C THR A 247 -18.84 15.68 14.54
N THR A 248 -17.54 15.68 14.23
CA THR A 248 -17.03 16.09 12.92
C THR A 248 -16.35 14.91 12.24
N LEU A 249 -16.52 14.80 10.92
CA LEU A 249 -15.82 13.85 10.08
C LEU A 249 -14.76 14.57 9.25
N ARG A 250 -13.48 14.30 9.52
CA ARG A 250 -12.35 14.78 8.73
C ARG A 250 -11.98 13.74 7.67
N ILE A 251 -11.97 14.13 6.40
CA ILE A 251 -11.70 13.26 5.25
C ILE A 251 -10.39 13.70 4.60
N VAL A 252 -9.37 12.85 4.71
CA VAL A 252 -8.07 13.03 4.07
C VAL A 252 -7.99 12.18 2.81
N GLY A 253 -7.67 12.80 1.69
CA GLY A 253 -7.46 12.14 0.43
C GLY A 253 -8.17 12.81 -0.74
N VAL A 254 -7.83 12.33 -1.92
CA VAL A 254 -8.38 12.74 -3.21
C VAL A 254 -8.86 11.53 -4.00
N GLY A 255 -9.74 11.74 -4.96
CA GLY A 255 -10.23 10.67 -5.82
C GLY A 255 -11.46 11.07 -6.63
N PRO A 256 -11.88 10.24 -7.58
CA PRO A 256 -12.99 10.51 -8.49
C PRO A 256 -14.32 10.70 -7.74
N GLU A 257 -14.51 10.02 -6.59
CA GLU A 257 -15.77 10.09 -5.82
C GLU A 257 -15.98 11.43 -5.09
N LYS A 258 -14.97 12.33 -5.00
CA LYS A 258 -15.03 13.55 -4.19
C LYS A 258 -16.29 14.36 -4.41
N ASN A 259 -16.65 14.64 -5.67
CA ASN A 259 -17.80 15.48 -6.00
C ASN A 259 -19.13 14.79 -5.70
N ASN A 260 -19.20 13.47 -5.89
CA ASN A 260 -20.35 12.67 -5.54
C ASN A 260 -20.58 12.66 -4.03
N LEU A 261 -19.51 12.40 -3.25
CA LEU A 261 -19.56 12.38 -1.78
C LEU A 261 -19.98 13.74 -1.20
N LYS A 262 -19.54 14.87 -1.76
CA LYS A 262 -19.99 16.21 -1.36
C LYS A 262 -21.47 16.39 -1.59
N ARG A 263 -21.99 16.02 -2.78
CA ARG A 263 -23.44 16.08 -3.08
C ARG A 263 -24.27 15.23 -2.12
N VAL A 264 -23.74 14.07 -1.69
CA VAL A 264 -24.40 13.24 -0.68
C VAL A 264 -24.45 13.95 0.67
N CYS A 265 -23.35 14.61 1.10
CA CYS A 265 -23.35 15.40 2.34
C CYS A 265 -24.39 16.54 2.29
N GLU A 266 -24.53 17.22 1.14
CA GLU A 266 -25.53 18.27 0.92
C GLU A 266 -26.97 17.72 1.07
N LYS A 267 -27.26 16.61 0.39
CA LYS A 267 -28.56 15.96 0.45
C LYS A 267 -28.95 15.49 1.86
N LEU A 268 -27.96 15.10 2.66
CA LEU A 268 -28.16 14.66 4.05
C LEU A 268 -28.15 15.80 5.06
N GLY A 269 -27.86 17.03 4.63
CA GLY A 269 -27.83 18.21 5.52
C GLY A 269 -26.67 18.18 6.54
N ILE A 270 -25.57 17.52 6.23
CA ILE A 270 -24.44 17.32 7.17
C ILE A 270 -23.17 18.09 6.79
N ASN A 271 -23.25 19.06 5.88
CA ASN A 271 -22.10 19.83 5.40
C ASN A 271 -21.29 20.50 6.52
N GLY A 272 -21.94 20.98 7.57
CA GLY A 272 -21.30 21.60 8.72
C GLY A 272 -20.41 20.64 9.51
N ASN A 273 -20.70 19.34 9.45
CA ASN A 273 -20.03 18.30 10.20
C ASN A 273 -18.97 17.50 9.39
N VAL A 274 -18.86 17.73 8.08
CA VAL A 274 -17.93 16.99 7.20
C VAL A 274 -16.91 17.92 6.58
N ARG A 275 -15.63 17.65 6.80
CA ARG A 275 -14.50 18.46 6.29
C ARG A 275 -13.62 17.64 5.34
N PHE A 276 -13.60 18.00 4.06
CA PHE A 276 -12.71 17.42 3.05
C PHE A 276 -11.37 18.17 3.05
N LEU A 277 -10.34 17.57 3.63
CA LEU A 277 -9.00 18.17 3.78
C LEU A 277 -8.15 18.06 2.49
N GLY A 278 -8.55 17.21 1.53
CA GLY A 278 -7.76 16.96 0.32
C GLY A 278 -6.56 16.06 0.56
N ALA A 279 -5.55 16.17 -0.30
CA ALA A 279 -4.28 15.51 -0.09
C ALA A 279 -3.55 16.18 1.08
N VAL A 280 -2.99 15.37 1.97
CA VAL A 280 -2.19 15.82 3.11
C VAL A 280 -0.82 15.17 3.00
N LYS A 281 0.24 15.94 3.22
CA LYS A 281 1.61 15.43 3.25
C LYS A 281 1.74 14.33 4.32
N ASN A 282 2.49 13.29 4.00
CA ASN A 282 2.69 12.15 4.90
C ASN A 282 3.20 12.54 6.28
N GLU A 283 3.99 13.61 6.38
CA GLU A 283 4.56 14.13 7.63
C GLU A 283 3.50 14.70 8.59
N LEU A 284 2.37 15.14 8.05
CA LEU A 284 1.27 15.71 8.84
C LEU A 284 0.24 14.65 9.28
N LEU A 285 0.30 13.42 8.74
CA LEU A 285 -0.62 12.36 9.08
C LEU A 285 -0.56 11.96 10.57
N PRO A 286 0.62 11.86 11.23
CA PRO A 286 0.69 11.53 12.66
C PRO A 286 -0.16 12.47 13.52
N ALA A 287 -0.08 13.78 13.29
CA ALA A 287 -0.87 14.77 14.05
C ALA A 287 -2.39 14.59 13.86
N LEU A 288 -2.83 14.16 12.67
CA LEU A 288 -4.23 13.87 12.41
C LEU A 288 -4.70 12.62 13.17
N TYR A 289 -3.91 11.55 13.19
CA TYR A 289 -4.22 10.35 13.97
C TYR A 289 -4.19 10.63 15.48
N GLN A 290 -3.18 11.35 15.96
CA GLN A 290 -3.02 11.70 17.38
C GLN A 290 -4.18 12.52 17.92
N THR A 291 -4.75 13.43 17.12
CA THR A 291 -5.83 14.33 17.51
C THR A 291 -7.24 13.79 17.19
N SER A 292 -7.37 12.66 16.51
CA SER A 292 -8.68 12.05 16.19
C SER A 292 -9.15 11.12 17.30
N GLY A 293 -10.46 11.15 17.56
CA GLY A 293 -11.10 10.21 18.50
C GLY A 293 -11.14 8.79 17.97
N VAL A 294 -11.49 8.62 16.68
CA VAL A 294 -11.66 7.32 16.04
C VAL A 294 -11.28 7.41 14.56
N LEU A 295 -10.47 6.47 14.08
CA LEU A 295 -10.33 6.22 12.64
C LEU A 295 -11.45 5.30 12.17
N VAL A 296 -12.15 5.66 11.10
CA VAL A 296 -13.15 4.79 10.47
C VAL A 296 -12.66 4.41 9.07
N PHE A 297 -12.47 3.12 8.84
CA PHE A 297 -11.95 2.57 7.59
C PHE A 297 -12.94 1.55 7.00
N PRO A 298 -14.05 2.02 6.42
CA PRO A 298 -15.20 1.21 6.05
C PRO A 298 -15.05 0.57 4.67
N SER A 299 -13.84 0.05 4.36
CA SER A 299 -13.52 -0.52 3.04
C SER A 299 -14.42 -1.68 2.67
N VAL A 300 -14.71 -1.81 1.38
CA VAL A 300 -15.60 -2.83 0.82
C VAL A 300 -14.97 -3.50 -0.39
N ILE A 301 -15.53 -4.62 -0.82
CA ILE A 301 -15.28 -5.14 -2.17
C ILE A 301 -16.09 -4.29 -3.13
N ALA A 302 -15.40 -3.62 -4.08
CA ALA A 302 -16.03 -2.84 -5.14
C ALA A 302 -16.75 -3.73 -6.14
N ASP A 303 -17.66 -3.17 -6.92
CA ASP A 303 -18.47 -3.92 -7.88
C ASP A 303 -17.62 -4.60 -8.99
N ASP A 304 -16.45 -4.04 -9.30
CA ASP A 304 -15.45 -4.63 -10.21
C ASP A 304 -14.54 -5.69 -9.54
N GLY A 305 -14.79 -6.02 -8.27
CA GLY A 305 -13.99 -6.97 -7.47
C GLY A 305 -12.71 -6.39 -6.86
N ASP A 306 -12.37 -5.11 -7.13
CA ASP A 306 -11.23 -4.45 -6.50
C ASP A 306 -11.48 -4.28 -5.00
N ARG A 307 -10.45 -4.52 -4.19
CA ARG A 307 -10.53 -4.47 -2.73
C ARG A 307 -9.21 -4.07 -2.10
N GLU A 308 -9.26 -3.81 -0.82
CA GLU A 308 -8.07 -3.49 -0.04
C GLU A 308 -7.15 -4.71 0.07
N GLY A 309 -5.84 -4.48 -0.17
CA GLY A 309 -4.82 -5.52 -0.04
C GLY A 309 -4.25 -5.64 1.36
N PHE A 310 -4.16 -4.49 2.10
CA PHE A 310 -3.56 -4.49 3.44
C PHE A 310 -4.19 -3.44 4.37
N GLY A 311 -4.02 -2.14 4.13
CA GLY A 311 -4.54 -1.07 4.97
C GLY A 311 -3.48 -0.41 5.85
N LEU A 312 -2.42 0.14 5.25
CA LEU A 312 -1.35 0.87 5.97
C LEU A 312 -1.87 1.92 6.95
N VAL A 313 -2.93 2.65 6.56
CA VAL A 313 -3.53 3.69 7.40
C VAL A 313 -4.05 3.17 8.73
N LEU A 314 -4.41 1.88 8.84
CA LEU A 314 -4.80 1.25 10.11
C LEU A 314 -3.58 1.07 11.01
N VAL A 315 -2.48 0.61 10.45
CA VAL A 315 -1.22 0.42 11.19
C VAL A 315 -0.70 1.77 11.69
N GLU A 316 -0.77 2.81 10.84
CA GLU A 316 -0.39 4.18 11.19
C GLU A 316 -1.24 4.74 12.33
N ALA A 317 -2.57 4.61 12.23
CA ALA A 317 -3.51 5.09 13.24
C ALA A 317 -3.31 4.37 14.59
N LEU A 318 -3.24 3.04 14.57
CA LEU A 318 -2.98 2.25 15.77
C LEU A 318 -1.58 2.54 16.35
N GLY A 319 -0.61 2.84 15.49
CA GLY A 319 0.70 3.35 15.90
C GLY A 319 0.60 4.60 16.77
N CYS A 320 -0.33 5.49 16.45
CA CYS A 320 -0.63 6.69 17.22
C CYS A 320 -1.66 6.45 18.36
N GLU A 321 -1.99 5.20 18.70
CA GLU A 321 -3.09 4.83 19.61
C GLU A 321 -4.46 5.36 19.20
N CYS A 322 -4.68 5.69 17.93
CA CYS A 322 -6.00 6.04 17.42
C CYS A 322 -6.81 4.76 17.19
N PRO A 323 -7.89 4.51 17.97
CA PRO A 323 -8.70 3.32 17.81
C PRO A 323 -9.37 3.31 16.44
N ALA A 324 -9.55 2.12 15.88
CA ALA A 324 -10.08 1.97 14.53
C ALA A 324 -11.38 1.15 14.50
N ILE A 325 -12.29 1.55 13.61
CA ILE A 325 -13.43 0.74 13.18
C ILE A 325 -13.19 0.34 11.73
N VAL A 326 -13.27 -0.95 11.45
CA VAL A 326 -13.06 -1.52 10.12
C VAL A 326 -14.25 -2.39 9.70
N THR A 327 -14.31 -2.75 8.44
CA THR A 327 -15.23 -3.78 7.95
C THR A 327 -14.60 -5.18 8.04
N ASP A 328 -15.42 -6.20 7.90
CA ASP A 328 -15.07 -7.63 7.93
C ASP A 328 -14.33 -8.11 6.66
N LEU A 329 -13.65 -7.17 5.94
CA LEU A 329 -12.75 -7.55 4.86
C LEU A 329 -11.60 -8.43 5.38
N PRO A 330 -11.29 -9.57 4.75
CA PRO A 330 -10.26 -10.48 5.23
C PRO A 330 -8.89 -9.82 5.44
N ALA A 331 -8.50 -8.84 4.61
CA ALA A 331 -7.24 -8.12 4.78
C ALA A 331 -7.18 -7.29 6.07
N MET A 332 -8.33 -6.88 6.63
CA MET A 332 -8.39 -6.12 7.88
C MET A 332 -8.17 -7.01 9.10
N GLN A 333 -8.51 -8.30 9.02
CA GLN A 333 -8.34 -9.27 10.10
C GLN A 333 -6.86 -9.58 10.41
N ASP A 334 -5.95 -9.25 9.51
CA ASP A 334 -4.51 -9.32 9.78
C ASP A 334 -4.03 -8.22 10.75
N ILE A 335 -4.80 -7.13 10.90
CA ILE A 335 -4.47 -5.96 11.70
C ILE A 335 -5.40 -5.79 12.89
N ILE A 336 -6.70 -6.05 12.70
CA ILE A 336 -7.75 -5.82 13.70
C ILE A 336 -8.34 -7.15 14.18
N GLU A 337 -8.26 -7.37 15.49
CA GLU A 337 -9.00 -8.39 16.25
C GLU A 337 -10.19 -7.68 16.93
N ASP A 338 -11.43 -8.08 16.58
CA ASP A 338 -12.65 -7.41 17.04
C ASP A 338 -12.74 -7.39 18.57
N GLY A 339 -13.04 -6.22 19.13
CA GLY A 339 -13.14 -5.98 20.58
C GLY A 339 -11.80 -5.92 21.31
N LYS A 340 -10.66 -6.15 20.64
CA LYS A 340 -9.34 -6.17 21.27
C LYS A 340 -8.38 -5.11 20.72
N THR A 341 -8.19 -5.06 19.41
CA THR A 341 -7.31 -4.08 18.77
C THR A 341 -8.07 -3.04 17.94
N GLY A 342 -9.38 -3.20 17.84
CA GLY A 342 -10.31 -2.32 17.14
C GLY A 342 -11.71 -2.93 17.12
N LEU A 343 -12.63 -2.35 16.35
CA LEU A 343 -13.96 -2.88 16.16
C LEU A 343 -14.20 -3.25 14.70
N VAL A 344 -14.94 -4.37 14.49
CA VAL A 344 -15.28 -4.86 13.16
C VAL A 344 -16.77 -4.75 12.93
N VAL A 345 -17.18 -4.33 11.73
CA VAL A 345 -18.57 -4.28 11.29
C VAL A 345 -18.73 -5.00 9.95
N PRO A 346 -19.91 -5.53 9.63
CA PRO A 346 -20.17 -6.08 8.30
C PRO A 346 -20.02 -5.00 7.22
N GLN A 347 -19.46 -5.38 6.06
CA GLN A 347 -19.37 -4.50 4.91
C GLN A 347 -20.74 -3.97 4.50
N LYS A 348 -20.78 -2.73 4.00
CA LYS A 348 -22.00 -2.09 3.48
C LYS A 348 -23.11 -1.90 4.52
N ASN A 349 -22.85 -2.14 5.81
CA ASN A 349 -23.85 -2.03 6.88
C ASN A 349 -23.76 -0.69 7.60
N ILE A 350 -24.50 0.31 7.09
CA ILE A 350 -24.55 1.69 7.60
C ILE A 350 -25.00 1.72 9.07
N ARG A 351 -26.00 0.91 9.44
CA ARG A 351 -26.56 0.89 10.80
C ARG A 351 -25.53 0.39 11.82
N LYS A 352 -24.87 -0.75 11.53
CA LYS A 352 -23.84 -1.30 12.42
C LYS A 352 -22.62 -0.39 12.52
N LEU A 353 -22.26 0.27 11.42
CA LEU A 353 -21.20 1.26 11.43
C LEU A 353 -21.53 2.43 12.37
N ALA A 354 -22.74 3.00 12.28
CA ALA A 354 -23.19 4.06 13.18
C ALA A 354 -23.22 3.60 14.66
N GLU A 355 -23.76 2.40 14.93
CA GLU A 355 -23.80 1.82 16.28
C GLU A 355 -22.40 1.71 16.91
N LYS A 356 -21.39 1.22 16.16
CA LYS A 356 -20.03 1.07 16.66
C LYS A 356 -19.28 2.40 16.81
N VAL A 357 -19.54 3.38 15.94
CA VAL A 357 -19.04 4.75 16.12
C VAL A 357 -19.58 5.36 17.39
N ILE A 358 -20.91 5.31 17.60
CA ILE A 358 -21.58 5.82 18.80
C ILE A 358 -21.01 5.14 20.05
N LEU A 359 -20.84 3.82 20.04
CA LEU A 359 -20.25 3.08 21.15
C LEU A 359 -18.88 3.65 21.54
N LEU A 360 -18.00 3.91 20.54
CA LEU A 360 -16.67 4.48 20.85
C LEU A 360 -16.74 5.95 21.24
N LEU A 361 -17.74 6.71 20.83
CA LEU A 361 -17.94 8.09 21.29
C LEU A 361 -18.41 8.12 22.77
N ASP A 362 -19.29 7.17 23.15
CA ASP A 362 -19.83 7.06 24.52
C ASP A 362 -18.82 6.49 25.51
N ASP A 363 -17.99 5.50 25.12
CA ASP A 363 -17.09 4.77 26.01
C ASP A 363 -15.62 5.15 25.81
N GLN A 364 -15.18 6.14 26.57
CA GLN A 364 -13.77 6.60 26.54
C GLN A 364 -12.79 5.51 27.04
N LYS A 365 -13.20 4.66 28.00
CA LYS A 365 -12.32 3.60 28.53
C LYS A 365 -12.09 2.52 27.48
N LEU A 366 -13.14 2.08 26.80
CA LEU A 366 -13.05 1.13 25.69
C LEU A 366 -12.16 1.71 24.57
N ARG A 367 -12.41 2.96 24.19
CA ARG A 367 -11.65 3.66 23.15
C ARG A 367 -10.15 3.69 23.47
N ALA A 368 -9.79 4.08 24.68
CA ALA A 368 -8.39 4.10 25.14
C ALA A 368 -7.77 2.70 25.23
N SER A 369 -8.55 1.69 25.64
CA SER A 369 -8.08 0.29 25.68
C SER A 369 -7.76 -0.22 24.29
N LEU A 370 -8.67 -0.05 23.33
CA LEU A 370 -8.48 -0.48 21.94
C LEU A 370 -7.26 0.20 21.28
N GLY A 371 -7.06 1.50 21.55
CA GLY A 371 -5.89 2.24 21.04
C GLY A 371 -4.58 1.66 21.57
N ARG A 372 -4.48 1.42 22.88
CA ARG A 372 -3.25 0.84 23.50
C ARG A 372 -2.98 -0.59 23.03
N GLU A 373 -4.00 -1.46 23.01
CA GLU A 373 -3.82 -2.83 22.56
C GLU A 373 -3.51 -2.89 21.06
N GLY A 374 -4.17 -2.05 20.27
CA GLY A 374 -3.88 -1.89 18.84
C GLY A 374 -2.42 -1.49 18.62
N ARG A 375 -1.90 -0.49 19.34
CA ARG A 375 -0.49 -0.09 19.27
C ARG A 375 0.46 -1.22 19.64
N ARG A 376 0.21 -1.95 20.74
CA ARG A 376 1.05 -3.09 21.14
C ARG A 376 1.11 -4.13 20.02
N TYR A 377 -0.02 -4.40 19.39
CA TYR A 377 -0.12 -5.37 18.30
C TYR A 377 0.67 -4.92 17.07
N VAL A 378 0.49 -3.67 16.62
CA VAL A 378 1.17 -3.20 15.40
C VAL A 378 2.67 -3.05 15.59
N LEU A 379 3.16 -2.63 16.77
CA LEU A 379 4.57 -2.57 17.08
C LEU A 379 5.27 -3.94 16.96
N ARG A 380 4.60 -5.01 17.37
CA ARG A 380 5.15 -6.37 17.32
C ARG A 380 5.13 -6.99 15.93
N ASN A 381 4.26 -6.52 15.02
CA ASN A 381 4.00 -7.20 13.76
C ASN A 381 4.37 -6.39 12.52
N PHE A 382 4.31 -5.04 12.59
CA PHE A 382 4.35 -4.16 11.42
C PHE A 382 5.38 -3.03 11.52
N ASP A 383 6.17 -2.96 12.61
CA ASP A 383 7.29 -2.01 12.66
C ASP A 383 8.33 -2.34 11.58
N TRP A 384 8.87 -1.31 10.93
CA TRP A 384 9.84 -1.48 9.84
C TRP A 384 11.05 -2.34 10.22
N MET A 385 11.51 -2.30 11.46
CA MET A 385 12.64 -3.13 11.89
C MET A 385 12.31 -4.62 11.78
N ILE A 386 11.07 -4.99 12.15
CA ILE A 386 10.58 -6.38 12.08
C ILE A 386 10.37 -6.80 10.63
N ILE A 387 9.80 -5.92 9.81
CA ILE A 387 9.53 -6.21 8.40
C ILE A 387 10.84 -6.32 7.60
N ALA A 388 11.78 -5.40 7.79
CA ALA A 388 13.09 -5.45 7.14
C ALA A 388 13.85 -6.74 7.50
N GLU A 389 13.80 -7.18 8.79
CA GLU A 389 14.40 -8.44 9.22
C GLU A 389 13.79 -9.66 8.52
N LYS A 390 12.45 -9.67 8.33
CA LYS A 390 11.79 -10.75 7.56
C LYS A 390 12.27 -10.78 6.11
N TYR A 391 12.37 -9.62 5.46
CA TYR A 391 12.91 -9.53 4.09
C TYR A 391 14.38 -9.95 4.02
N ARG A 392 15.21 -9.56 4.99
CA ARG A 392 16.62 -9.94 5.07
C ARG A 392 16.77 -11.47 5.11
N LYS A 393 16.08 -12.14 6.03
CA LYS A 393 16.08 -13.61 6.15
C LYS A 393 15.62 -14.27 4.87
N LEU A 394 14.59 -13.75 4.22
CA LEU A 394 14.10 -14.28 2.96
C LEU A 394 15.14 -14.11 1.83
N ILE A 395 15.72 -12.91 1.69
CA ILE A 395 16.74 -12.60 0.69
C ILE A 395 17.97 -13.51 0.87
N GLU A 396 18.42 -13.71 2.11
CA GLU A 396 19.55 -14.61 2.42
C GLU A 396 19.24 -16.06 2.02
N SER A 397 18.05 -16.54 2.35
CA SER A 397 17.62 -17.89 2.00
C SER A 397 17.56 -18.13 0.49
N ILE A 398 17.16 -17.13 -0.28
CA ILE A 398 17.09 -17.18 -1.75
C ILE A 398 18.50 -17.10 -2.35
N ALA A 399 19.31 -16.16 -1.87
CA ALA A 399 20.65 -15.90 -2.43
C ALA A 399 21.68 -16.98 -2.06
N CYS A 400 21.39 -17.88 -1.12
CA CYS A 400 22.25 -19.01 -0.74
C CYS A 400 21.84 -20.32 -1.42
N GLN A 401 20.71 -20.39 -2.11
CA GLN A 401 20.34 -21.58 -2.87
C GLN A 401 21.17 -21.64 -4.15
N PRO A 402 21.89 -22.74 -4.44
CA PRO A 402 22.53 -22.92 -5.75
C PRO A 402 21.42 -22.84 -6.82
N SER A 403 21.69 -22.11 -7.88
CA SER A 403 20.80 -22.02 -9.05
C SER A 403 20.49 -23.43 -9.52
N THR A 404 19.29 -23.94 -9.19
CA THR A 404 18.82 -25.21 -9.77
C THR A 404 18.74 -25.02 -11.28
N SER A 405 19.54 -25.79 -11.95
CA SER A 405 19.69 -25.91 -13.41
C SER A 405 18.38 -26.21 -14.10
#